data_6ca4b6b439f1971269628f9d2fac4966
#
_entry.id   6ca4b6b439f1971269628f9d2fac4966
#
_cell.length_a   1.000
_cell.length_b   1.000
_cell.length_c   1.000
_cell.angle_alpha   90.00
_cell.angle_beta   90.00
_cell.angle_gamma   90.00
#
_symmetry.space_group_name_H-M   'P 1'
#
loop_
_entity.id
_entity.type
_entity.pdbx_description
1 polymer ?
#
loop_
_entity_poly.entity_id
_entity_poly.type
_entity_poly.pdbx_seq_one_letter_code
_entity_poly.pdbx_strand_id
1 'polypeptide(L)'
;MSNRKHTRNLFVGAGFVVVLGTLAVGQAVLDKTAAAQAGGVQAPRFEVDPMWPKPLPNHWVLGQTIGVFADTDDHIWIVHRSSSTLADTEKGIELKTSECCAGAPPVLEFDQAGNLLRHWGGPGEGYEWPDGNHGIFIDYKGNVWIGGNGAPDSHILKFTKDGKFLMQVGKKGARRRTGAAAGAGEG
;
A
#
# COMPACT_ATOMS: atom_id res chain seq x y z
N MET A 1 67.16 17.78 -31.42
CA MET A 1 66.08 16.83 -31.05
C MET A 1 65.03 17.43 -30.11
N SER A 2 65.15 18.68 -29.66
CA SER A 2 64.24 19.32 -28.69
C SER A 2 62.88 19.76 -29.30
N ASN A 3 62.86 20.27 -30.53
CA ASN A 3 61.67 20.91 -31.14
C ASN A 3 60.48 19.94 -31.38
N ARG A 4 60.73 18.65 -31.68
CA ARG A 4 59.67 17.65 -31.91
C ARG A 4 58.88 17.28 -30.69
N LYS A 5 59.44 17.37 -29.48
CA LYS A 5 58.72 17.08 -28.23
C LYS A 5 57.78 18.22 -27.89
N HIS A 6 58.20 19.47 -28.07
CA HIS A 6 57.35 20.64 -27.84
C HIS A 6 56.12 20.69 -28.75
N THR A 7 56.30 20.44 -30.05
CA THR A 7 55.18 20.42 -31.00
C THR A 7 54.19 19.29 -30.69
N ARG A 8 54.65 18.11 -30.35
CA ARG A 8 53.77 16.99 -29.91
C ARG A 8 52.96 17.31 -28.67
N ASN A 9 53.56 17.93 -27.66
CA ASN A 9 52.87 18.30 -26.43
C ASN A 9 51.84 19.43 -26.68
N LEU A 10 52.11 20.32 -27.62
CA LEU A 10 51.18 21.37 -28.04
C LEU A 10 49.93 20.79 -28.71
N PHE A 11 50.11 19.82 -29.63
CA PHE A 11 49.00 19.14 -30.27
C PHE A 11 48.16 18.27 -29.31
N VAL A 12 48.81 17.62 -28.37
CA VAL A 12 48.13 16.84 -27.33
C VAL A 12 47.32 17.77 -26.40
N GLY A 13 47.92 18.89 -25.99
CA GLY A 13 47.22 19.89 -25.17
C GLY A 13 46.04 20.55 -25.88
N ALA A 14 46.21 20.91 -27.17
CA ALA A 14 45.13 21.45 -28.00
C ALA A 14 43.99 20.44 -28.18
N GLY A 15 44.34 19.16 -28.46
CA GLY A 15 43.33 18.08 -28.54
C GLY A 15 42.55 17.91 -27.25
N PHE A 16 43.21 17.99 -26.09
CA PHE A 16 42.56 17.87 -24.80
C PHE A 16 41.62 19.04 -24.52
N VAL A 17 41.99 20.27 -24.86
CA VAL A 17 41.12 21.45 -24.72
C VAL A 17 39.88 21.36 -25.64
N VAL A 18 40.03 20.85 -26.86
CA VAL A 18 38.90 20.65 -27.77
C VAL A 18 37.93 19.60 -27.21
N VAL A 19 38.42 18.48 -26.69
CA VAL A 19 37.57 17.42 -26.08
C VAL A 19 36.85 17.97 -24.86
N LEU A 20 37.52 18.69 -23.98
CA LEU A 20 36.85 19.30 -22.81
C LEU A 20 35.79 20.34 -23.20
N GLY A 21 36.08 21.14 -24.24
CA GLY A 21 35.11 22.11 -24.76
C GLY A 21 33.87 21.45 -25.36
N THR A 22 34.02 20.36 -26.10
CA THR A 22 32.90 19.61 -26.69
C THR A 22 32.06 18.92 -25.60
N LEU A 23 32.68 18.37 -24.56
CA LEU A 23 31.98 17.79 -23.42
C LEU A 23 31.17 18.86 -22.63
N ALA A 24 31.74 20.03 -22.40
CA ALA A 24 31.06 21.12 -21.72
C ALA A 24 29.84 21.64 -22.50
N VAL A 25 29.99 21.78 -23.85
CA VAL A 25 28.85 22.17 -24.70
C VAL A 25 27.79 21.07 -24.73
N GLY A 26 28.18 19.79 -24.81
CA GLY A 26 27.26 18.67 -24.76
C GLY A 26 26.45 18.64 -23.46
N GLN A 27 27.11 18.89 -22.34
CA GLN A 27 26.46 18.93 -21.03
C GLN A 27 25.47 20.11 -20.92
N ALA A 28 25.85 21.29 -21.39
CA ALA A 28 24.95 22.45 -21.40
C ALA A 28 23.70 22.26 -22.29
N VAL A 29 23.83 21.51 -23.40
CA VAL A 29 22.68 21.17 -24.26
C VAL A 29 21.77 20.14 -23.55
N LEU A 30 22.33 19.12 -22.90
CA LEU A 30 21.57 18.12 -22.14
C LEU A 30 20.83 18.77 -20.97
N ASP A 31 21.46 19.67 -20.24
CA ASP A 31 20.82 20.39 -19.13
C ASP A 31 19.66 21.25 -19.60
N LYS A 32 19.80 21.94 -20.74
CA LYS A 32 18.70 22.71 -21.34
C LYS A 32 17.53 21.84 -21.81
N THR A 33 17.82 20.68 -22.40
CA THR A 33 16.76 19.76 -22.83
C THR A 33 16.05 19.10 -21.64
N ALA A 34 16.79 18.73 -20.60
CA ALA A 34 16.23 18.23 -19.36
C ALA A 34 15.35 19.27 -18.65
N ALA A 35 15.81 20.51 -18.58
CA ALA A 35 15.02 21.61 -18.01
C ALA A 35 13.75 21.92 -18.80
N ALA A 36 13.82 21.87 -20.15
CA ALA A 36 12.65 22.05 -21.01
C ALA A 36 11.62 20.93 -20.87
N GLN A 37 12.06 19.68 -20.65
CA GLN A 37 11.17 18.54 -20.39
C GLN A 37 10.57 18.58 -18.97
N ALA A 38 11.31 19.07 -17.99
CA ALA A 38 10.82 19.23 -16.62
C ALA A 38 9.78 20.37 -16.46
N GLY A 39 9.78 21.36 -17.36
CA GLY A 39 8.88 22.52 -17.29
C GLY A 39 7.42 22.26 -17.68
N GLY A 40 7.07 21.04 -18.14
CA GLY A 40 5.73 20.74 -18.67
C GLY A 40 4.80 19.95 -17.76
N VAL A 41 5.30 19.25 -16.74
CA VAL A 41 4.48 18.43 -15.87
C VAL A 41 4.63 18.89 -14.41
N GLN A 42 3.69 19.67 -13.94
CA GLN A 42 3.60 19.93 -12.51
C GLN A 42 3.17 18.63 -11.82
N ALA A 43 3.97 18.19 -10.84
CA ALA A 43 3.54 17.10 -9.95
C ALA A 43 2.24 17.54 -9.24
N PRO A 44 1.26 16.62 -9.10
CA PRO A 44 0.04 16.93 -8.37
C PRO A 44 0.39 17.33 -6.93
N ARG A 45 -0.23 18.38 -6.44
CA ARG A 45 -0.15 18.77 -5.03
C ARG A 45 -1.27 18.07 -4.29
N PHE A 46 -0.90 17.38 -3.23
CA PHE A 46 -1.85 16.72 -2.34
C PHE A 46 -1.96 17.51 -1.04
N GLU A 47 -3.18 17.64 -0.55
CA GLU A 47 -3.50 18.22 0.74
C GLU A 47 -4.33 17.22 1.52
N VAL A 48 -4.04 17.06 2.81
CA VAL A 48 -4.80 16.18 3.68
C VAL A 48 -6.13 16.85 4.01
N ASP A 49 -7.24 16.18 3.73
CA ASP A 49 -8.55 16.57 4.21
C ASP A 49 -8.78 15.98 5.63
N PRO A 50 -8.72 16.81 6.69
CA PRO A 50 -8.88 16.33 8.05
C PRO A 50 -10.33 15.95 8.39
N MET A 51 -11.29 16.27 7.53
CA MET A 51 -12.71 15.99 7.71
C MET A 51 -13.18 14.77 6.92
N TRP A 52 -12.26 14.07 6.26
CA TRP A 52 -12.56 12.81 5.58
C TRP A 52 -12.02 11.60 6.36
N PRO A 53 -12.80 10.52 6.54
CA PRO A 53 -14.22 10.36 6.22
C PRO A 53 -15.11 11.13 7.20
N LYS A 54 -16.40 11.26 6.85
CA LYS A 54 -17.41 11.83 7.77
C LYS A 54 -17.53 10.95 9.02
N PRO A 55 -18.02 11.52 10.13
CA PRO A 55 -18.25 10.77 11.37
C PRO A 55 -19.05 9.48 11.10
N LEU A 56 -18.56 8.37 11.64
CA LEU A 56 -19.22 7.07 11.49
C LEU A 56 -20.47 6.99 12.37
N PRO A 57 -21.50 6.23 11.95
CA PRO A 57 -22.70 6.00 12.76
C PRO A 57 -22.37 5.11 13.95
N ASN A 58 -23.34 4.93 14.86
CA ASN A 58 -23.31 3.99 15.98
C ASN A 58 -22.11 4.17 16.92
N HIS A 59 -21.58 5.38 17.03
CA HIS A 59 -20.37 5.67 17.81
C HIS A 59 -19.15 4.81 17.39
N TRP A 60 -19.11 4.40 16.13
CA TRP A 60 -18.01 3.60 15.62
C TRP A 60 -16.73 4.42 15.50
N VAL A 61 -15.61 3.77 15.84
CA VAL A 61 -14.26 4.25 15.65
C VAL A 61 -13.46 3.26 14.83
N LEU A 62 -12.47 3.78 14.09
CA LEU A 62 -11.58 2.96 13.30
C LEU A 62 -10.42 2.47 14.16
N GLY A 63 -10.16 1.17 14.14
CA GLY A 63 -8.85 0.65 14.55
C GLY A 63 -7.78 0.94 13.51
N GLN A 64 -6.64 0.27 13.60
CA GLN A 64 -5.58 0.44 12.62
C GLN A 64 -6.07 0.13 11.21
N THR A 65 -6.13 1.15 10.35
CA THR A 65 -6.41 0.99 8.91
C THR A 65 -5.14 0.54 8.21
N ILE A 66 -5.18 -0.65 7.62
CA ILE A 66 -3.99 -1.34 7.08
C ILE A 66 -4.13 -1.67 5.59
N GLY A 67 -5.27 -1.46 4.99
CA GLY A 67 -5.49 -1.64 3.57
C GLY A 67 -6.49 -0.62 3.02
N VAL A 68 -6.19 -0.09 1.84
CA VAL A 68 -7.06 0.82 1.10
C VAL A 68 -7.08 0.43 -0.36
N PHE A 69 -8.23 0.57 -1.00
CA PHE A 69 -8.42 0.36 -2.43
C PHE A 69 -9.47 1.34 -2.97
N ALA A 70 -9.23 1.92 -4.15
CA ALA A 70 -10.22 2.70 -4.88
C ALA A 70 -10.81 1.82 -5.99
N ASP A 71 -12.13 1.68 -6.05
CA ASP A 71 -12.79 0.89 -7.07
C ASP A 71 -13.10 1.72 -8.34
N THR A 72 -13.73 1.11 -9.33
CA THR A 72 -14.04 1.75 -10.61
C THR A 72 -15.12 2.85 -10.52
N ASP A 73 -15.82 2.93 -9.41
CA ASP A 73 -16.81 3.97 -9.13
C ASP A 73 -16.18 5.10 -8.30
N ASP A 74 -14.85 5.10 -8.15
CA ASP A 74 -14.07 5.99 -7.28
C ASP A 74 -14.49 5.94 -5.81
N HIS A 75 -15.06 4.81 -5.37
CA HIS A 75 -15.34 4.57 -3.97
C HIS A 75 -14.08 4.07 -3.27
N ILE A 76 -13.89 4.51 -2.04
CA ILE A 76 -12.73 4.16 -1.22
C ILE A 76 -13.12 3.03 -0.28
N TRP A 77 -12.48 1.89 -0.48
CA TRP A 77 -12.60 0.72 0.38
C TRP A 77 -11.44 0.69 1.36
N ILE A 78 -11.74 0.47 2.63
CA ILE A 78 -10.72 0.23 3.64
C ILE A 78 -10.96 -1.10 4.35
N VAL A 79 -9.86 -1.70 4.80
CA VAL A 79 -9.88 -2.75 5.80
C VAL A 79 -9.06 -2.30 7.00
N HIS A 80 -9.63 -2.45 8.19
CA HIS A 80 -8.98 -2.08 9.45
C HIS A 80 -9.12 -3.18 10.49
N ARG A 81 -8.31 -3.13 11.54
CA ARG A 81 -8.26 -4.18 12.56
C ARG A 81 -9.33 -4.05 13.64
N SER A 82 -10.36 -3.24 13.39
CA SER A 82 -11.51 -3.09 14.28
C SER A 82 -11.12 -3.04 15.78
N SER A 83 -11.88 -3.67 16.64
CA SER A 83 -11.69 -3.67 18.09
C SER A 83 -10.37 -4.27 18.57
N SER A 84 -9.69 -5.09 17.75
CA SER A 84 -8.44 -5.76 18.15
C SER A 84 -7.26 -4.79 18.37
N THR A 85 -7.35 -3.57 17.87
CA THR A 85 -6.31 -2.55 17.98
C THR A 85 -6.76 -1.28 18.68
N LEU A 86 -7.97 -1.29 19.24
CA LEU A 86 -8.51 -0.21 20.04
C LEU A 86 -8.16 -0.38 21.52
N ALA A 87 -7.91 0.72 22.21
CA ALA A 87 -7.79 0.73 23.66
C ALA A 87 -9.15 0.45 24.32
N ASP A 88 -9.14 0.01 25.56
CA ASP A 88 -10.41 -0.28 26.29
C ASP A 88 -11.29 0.97 26.45
N THR A 89 -10.69 2.15 26.53
CA THR A 89 -11.39 3.44 26.55
C THR A 89 -12.11 3.76 25.24
N GLU A 90 -11.71 3.11 24.13
CA GLU A 90 -12.31 3.27 22.81
C GLU A 90 -13.33 2.17 22.48
N LYS A 91 -13.57 1.25 23.42
CA LYS A 91 -14.48 0.11 23.30
C LYS A 91 -15.55 0.08 24.41
N GLY A 92 -15.86 1.21 24.99
CA GLY A 92 -16.72 1.26 26.16
C GLY A 92 -18.10 0.65 25.95
N ILE A 93 -18.68 0.79 24.75
CA ILE A 93 -19.95 0.13 24.40
C ILE A 93 -19.78 -1.40 24.38
N GLU A 94 -18.72 -1.91 23.73
CA GLU A 94 -18.45 -3.36 23.66
C GLU A 94 -18.21 -3.94 25.06
N LEU A 95 -17.46 -3.22 25.90
CA LEU A 95 -17.13 -3.62 27.27
C LEU A 95 -18.23 -3.29 28.29
N LYS A 96 -19.27 -2.57 27.86
CA LYS A 96 -20.38 -2.10 28.74
C LYS A 96 -19.88 -1.22 29.90
N THR A 97 -18.86 -0.41 29.65
CA THR A 97 -18.22 0.48 30.62
C THR A 97 -18.56 1.95 30.41
N SER A 98 -19.01 2.33 29.21
CA SER A 98 -19.43 3.68 28.86
C SER A 98 -20.34 3.69 27.63
N GLU A 99 -20.94 4.85 27.33
CA GLU A 99 -21.75 5.08 26.11
C GLU A 99 -20.93 5.35 24.86
N CYS A 100 -19.64 5.52 24.96
CA CYS A 100 -18.69 5.61 23.87
C CYS A 100 -17.71 4.45 23.97
N CYS A 101 -17.24 3.92 22.97
CA CYS A 101 -17.43 3.85 21.53
C CYS A 101 -17.40 2.35 21.16
N ALA A 102 -17.51 2.00 19.91
CA ALA A 102 -17.37 0.62 19.44
C ALA A 102 -16.47 0.57 18.20
N GLY A 103 -15.76 -0.53 18.02
CA GLY A 103 -15.00 -0.75 16.77
C GLY A 103 -15.94 -0.90 15.57
N ALA A 104 -15.70 -0.15 14.51
CA ALA A 104 -16.42 -0.32 13.27
C ALA A 104 -16.22 -1.75 12.70
N PRO A 105 -17.15 -2.26 11.86
CA PRO A 105 -16.91 -3.49 11.11
C PRO A 105 -15.61 -3.41 10.29
N PRO A 106 -14.87 -4.52 10.14
CA PRO A 106 -13.53 -4.48 9.54
C PRO A 106 -13.41 -3.93 8.12
N VAL A 107 -14.48 -4.02 7.32
CA VAL A 107 -14.53 -3.54 5.94
C VAL A 107 -15.52 -2.41 5.82
N LEU A 108 -15.07 -1.29 5.29
CA LEU A 108 -15.89 -0.10 5.07
C LEU A 108 -15.69 0.40 3.65
N GLU A 109 -16.78 0.87 3.03
CA GLU A 109 -16.80 1.53 1.73
C GLU A 109 -17.33 2.95 1.89
N PHE A 110 -16.61 3.91 1.30
CA PHE A 110 -16.97 5.31 1.32
C PHE A 110 -17.10 5.85 -0.10
N ASP A 111 -17.99 6.81 -0.30
CA ASP A 111 -17.93 7.64 -1.50
C ASP A 111 -16.80 8.69 -1.40
N GLN A 112 -16.55 9.42 -2.49
CA GLN A 112 -15.54 10.48 -2.53
C GLN A 112 -15.78 11.58 -1.49
N ALA A 113 -17.04 11.84 -1.13
CA ALA A 113 -17.41 12.83 -0.14
C ALA A 113 -17.26 12.34 1.32
N GLY A 114 -16.81 11.10 1.52
CA GLY A 114 -16.59 10.48 2.82
C GLY A 114 -17.85 9.93 3.48
N ASN A 115 -18.95 9.77 2.75
CA ASN A 115 -20.14 9.10 3.29
C ASN A 115 -19.90 7.59 3.32
N LEU A 116 -20.25 6.95 4.44
CA LEU A 116 -20.22 5.49 4.56
C LEU A 116 -21.35 4.87 3.72
N LEU A 117 -20.99 4.04 2.75
CA LEU A 117 -21.92 3.34 1.85
C LEU A 117 -22.21 1.93 2.31
N ARG A 118 -21.17 1.18 2.70
CA ARG A 118 -21.25 -0.22 3.16
C ARG A 118 -20.30 -0.48 4.31
N HIS A 119 -20.68 -1.44 5.12
CA HIS A 119 -19.86 -1.91 6.24
C HIS A 119 -20.18 -3.38 6.54
N TRP A 120 -19.16 -4.20 6.73
CA TRP A 120 -19.29 -5.63 7.03
C TRP A 120 -17.95 -6.25 7.41
N GLY A 121 -17.92 -7.56 7.66
CA GLY A 121 -16.72 -8.35 7.91
C GLY A 121 -16.63 -8.82 9.35
N GLY A 122 -15.56 -9.55 9.62
CA GLY A 122 -15.37 -10.27 10.87
C GLY A 122 -15.70 -11.76 10.75
N PRO A 123 -15.61 -12.53 11.83
CA PRO A 123 -15.96 -13.95 11.85
C PRO A 123 -17.38 -14.22 11.35
N GLY A 124 -17.56 -15.31 10.60
CA GLY A 124 -18.84 -15.69 10.04
C GLY A 124 -18.88 -17.17 9.67
N GLU A 125 -20.00 -17.63 9.13
CA GLU A 125 -20.18 -19.01 8.75
C GLU A 125 -19.53 -19.36 7.40
N GLY A 126 -18.90 -20.52 7.32
CA GLY A 126 -18.35 -21.07 6.08
C GLY A 126 -16.97 -20.56 5.68
N TYR A 127 -16.37 -19.69 6.47
CA TYR A 127 -15.01 -19.17 6.24
C TYR A 127 -14.27 -18.88 7.54
N GLU A 128 -12.96 -18.75 7.44
CA GLU A 128 -12.08 -18.42 8.57
C GLU A 128 -11.61 -16.97 8.42
N TRP A 129 -12.15 -16.04 9.24
CA TRP A 129 -11.68 -14.65 9.22
C TRP A 129 -10.20 -14.57 9.64
N PRO A 130 -9.34 -13.79 8.94
CA PRO A 130 -7.95 -13.62 9.32
C PRO A 130 -7.79 -13.04 10.73
N ASP A 131 -6.82 -13.54 11.51
CA ASP A 131 -6.50 -12.98 12.84
C ASP A 131 -5.89 -11.58 12.72
N GLY A 132 -5.09 -11.38 11.69
CA GLY A 132 -4.53 -10.08 11.33
C GLY A 132 -4.92 -9.69 9.91
N ASN A 133 -6.21 -9.36 9.68
CA ASN A 133 -6.62 -8.86 8.38
C ASN A 133 -5.73 -7.69 7.95
N HIS A 134 -5.30 -7.68 6.67
CA HIS A 134 -4.27 -6.76 6.22
C HIS A 134 -4.53 -6.17 4.83
N GLY A 135 -4.81 -6.98 3.84
CA GLY A 135 -4.98 -6.54 2.46
C GLY A 135 -6.44 -6.54 2.03
N ILE A 136 -6.81 -5.55 1.21
CA ILE A 136 -8.09 -5.49 0.51
C ILE A 136 -7.85 -5.22 -0.98
N PHE A 137 -8.61 -5.89 -1.84
CA PHE A 137 -8.59 -5.70 -3.28
C PHE A 137 -9.99 -5.91 -3.85
N ILE A 138 -10.41 -5.05 -4.78
CA ILE A 138 -11.68 -5.20 -5.49
C ILE A 138 -11.37 -5.66 -6.91
N ASP A 139 -11.89 -6.83 -7.30
CA ASP A 139 -11.68 -7.35 -8.64
C ASP A 139 -12.58 -6.65 -9.69
N TYR A 140 -12.29 -6.87 -10.97
CA TYR A 140 -13.03 -6.26 -12.09
C TYR A 140 -14.51 -6.67 -12.15
N LYS A 141 -14.93 -7.67 -11.36
CA LYS A 141 -16.34 -8.07 -11.19
C LYS A 141 -16.98 -7.43 -9.96
N GLY A 142 -16.25 -6.58 -9.24
CA GLY A 142 -16.70 -5.95 -8.01
C GLY A 142 -16.66 -6.87 -6.79
N ASN A 143 -15.96 -8.01 -6.82
CA ASN A 143 -15.82 -8.83 -5.62
C ASN A 143 -14.66 -8.34 -4.76
N VAL A 144 -14.84 -8.43 -3.47
CA VAL A 144 -13.87 -8.00 -2.45
C VAL A 144 -13.02 -9.17 -2.00
N TRP A 145 -11.72 -9.00 -2.06
CA TRP A 145 -10.74 -9.97 -1.61
C TRP A 145 -10.04 -9.48 -0.36
N ILE A 146 -9.98 -10.31 0.67
CA ILE A 146 -9.37 -10.00 1.96
C ILE A 146 -8.28 -11.00 2.26
N GLY A 147 -7.09 -10.51 2.57
CA GLY A 147 -5.97 -11.32 3.05
C GLY A 147 -5.53 -10.90 4.44
N GLY A 148 -4.81 -11.78 5.13
CA GLY A 148 -4.27 -11.52 6.45
C GLY A 148 -2.74 -11.69 6.51
N ASN A 149 -2.13 -11.17 7.58
CA ASN A 149 -0.72 -11.32 7.90
C ASN A 149 -0.47 -11.82 9.33
N GLY A 150 -1.52 -12.23 10.03
CA GLY A 150 -1.38 -12.92 11.32
C GLY A 150 -0.60 -14.23 11.17
N ALA A 151 0.02 -14.71 12.24
CA ALA A 151 0.84 -15.92 12.21
C ALA A 151 0.13 -17.16 11.62
N PRO A 152 -1.17 -17.40 11.87
CA PRO A 152 -1.90 -18.50 11.25
C PRO A 152 -2.52 -18.16 9.89
N ASP A 153 -2.47 -16.90 9.43
CA ASP A 153 -3.16 -16.47 8.22
C ASP A 153 -2.42 -16.99 6.98
N SER A 154 -2.98 -18.03 6.38
CA SER A 154 -2.45 -18.73 5.19
C SER A 154 -3.52 -18.89 4.12
N HIS A 155 -4.48 -17.98 4.09
CA HIS A 155 -5.64 -18.03 3.22
C HIS A 155 -6.08 -16.62 2.79
N ILE A 156 -6.91 -16.61 1.77
CA ILE A 156 -7.54 -15.40 1.22
C ILE A 156 -9.03 -15.64 1.11
N LEU A 157 -9.83 -14.66 1.47
CA LEU A 157 -11.29 -14.70 1.40
C LEU A 157 -11.80 -13.85 0.24
N LYS A 158 -12.87 -14.30 -0.38
CA LYS A 158 -13.59 -13.56 -1.42
C LYS A 158 -15.05 -13.37 -1.03
N PHE A 159 -15.54 -12.15 -1.21
CA PHE A 159 -16.91 -11.74 -0.91
C PHE A 159 -17.52 -10.94 -2.07
N THR A 160 -18.83 -10.82 -2.09
CA THR A 160 -19.51 -9.76 -2.87
C THR A 160 -19.25 -8.39 -2.24
N LYS A 161 -19.60 -7.30 -2.93
CA LYS A 161 -19.56 -5.92 -2.35
C LYS A 161 -20.37 -5.83 -1.04
N ASP A 162 -21.44 -6.58 -0.90
CA ASP A 162 -22.32 -6.58 0.26
C ASP A 162 -21.91 -7.57 1.36
N GLY A 163 -20.69 -8.13 1.27
CA GLY A 163 -20.14 -9.00 2.30
C GLY A 163 -20.63 -10.45 2.29
N LYS A 164 -21.34 -10.90 1.24
CA LYS A 164 -21.71 -12.31 1.10
C LYS A 164 -20.47 -13.14 0.75
N PHE A 165 -20.15 -14.14 1.55
CA PHE A 165 -19.05 -15.05 1.31
C PHE A 165 -19.21 -15.80 -0.01
N LEU A 166 -18.14 -15.88 -0.79
CA LEU A 166 -18.09 -16.60 -2.08
C LEU A 166 -17.13 -17.77 -2.06
N MET A 167 -15.91 -17.57 -1.55
CA MET A 167 -14.90 -18.63 -1.50
C MET A 167 -13.74 -18.27 -0.57
N GLN A 168 -13.06 -19.30 -0.10
CA GLN A 168 -11.78 -19.24 0.59
C GLN A 168 -10.72 -19.99 -0.23
N VAL A 169 -9.56 -19.36 -0.41
CA VAL A 169 -8.37 -19.98 -1.03
C VAL A 169 -7.33 -20.17 0.04
N GLY A 170 -6.88 -21.39 0.25
CA GLY A 170 -6.00 -21.72 1.36
C GLY A 170 -6.76 -22.08 2.63
N LYS A 171 -6.02 -22.36 3.70
CA LYS A 171 -6.56 -22.75 5.00
C LYS A 171 -5.78 -22.06 6.12
N LYS A 172 -6.48 -21.57 7.13
CA LYS A 172 -5.86 -20.99 8.31
C LYS A 172 -4.96 -22.03 9.01
N GLY A 173 -3.77 -21.62 9.40
CA GLY A 173 -2.79 -22.50 10.04
C GLY A 173 -2.05 -23.47 9.09
N ALA A 174 -2.36 -23.47 7.79
CA ALA A 174 -1.62 -24.26 6.81
C ALA A 174 -0.23 -23.65 6.59
N ARG A 175 0.73 -23.96 7.45
CA ARG A 175 2.13 -23.57 7.24
C ARG A 175 2.65 -24.26 5.99
N ARG A 176 3.18 -23.48 5.05
CA ARG A 176 4.08 -24.00 4.03
C ARG A 176 5.25 -24.65 4.79
N ARG A 177 5.40 -25.96 4.70
CA ARG A 177 6.62 -26.65 5.13
C ARG A 177 7.75 -26.14 4.22
N THR A 178 8.38 -25.03 4.60
CA THR A 178 9.71 -24.73 4.11
C THR A 178 10.57 -25.89 4.56
N GLY A 179 11.19 -26.58 3.61
CA GLY A 179 11.88 -27.84 3.84
C GLY A 179 12.68 -27.84 5.14
N ALA A 180 12.23 -28.65 6.07
CA ALA A 180 13.09 -29.08 7.14
C ALA A 180 14.23 -29.83 6.48
N ALA A 181 15.45 -29.38 6.69
CA ALA A 181 16.65 -30.06 6.31
C ALA A 181 16.56 -31.52 6.77
N ALA A 182 16.48 -32.43 5.81
CA ALA A 182 16.87 -33.81 6.02
C ALA A 182 18.40 -33.75 6.25
N GLY A 183 18.83 -33.99 7.47
CA GLY A 183 20.26 -33.99 7.77
C GLY A 183 20.58 -33.88 9.24
N ALA A 184 20.20 -34.88 10.02
CA ALA A 184 20.97 -35.31 11.17
C ALA A 184 20.88 -36.84 11.16
N GLY A 185 21.72 -37.42 10.31
CA GLY A 185 22.03 -38.82 10.36
C GLY A 185 22.86 -39.08 11.62
N GLU A 186 22.55 -40.17 12.19
CA GLU A 186 23.26 -40.87 13.25
C GLU A 186 24.73 -41.02 12.92
N GLY A 187 25.55 -40.85 13.92
CA GLY A 187 26.93 -41.32 14.07
C GLY A 187 27.17 -41.66 15.53
#